data_256b08596b7e1223cc8c5cad13da338d
#
_entry.id   256b08596b7e1223cc8c5cad13da338d
#
_cell.length_a   1.000
_cell.length_b   1.000
_cell.length_c   1.000
_cell.angle_alpha   90.00
_cell.angle_beta   90.00
_cell.angle_gamma   90.00
#
_symmetry.space_group_name_H-M   'P 1'
#
loop_
_entity.id
_entity.type
_entity.pdbx_description
1 polymer ?
#
loop_
_entity_poly.entity_id
_entity_poly.type
_entity_poly.pdbx_seq_one_letter_code
_entity_poly.pdbx_strand_id
1 'polypeptide(L)' 'GSILTSCLVGEGANVGTNCHLTEVVVDHGSDVPVGTIQQGGQWPPLTD' A
#
# COMPACT_ATOMS: atom_id res chain seq x y z
N GLY A 1 -9.22 5.66 9.08
CA GLY A 1 -8.77 4.77 9.15
C GLY A 1 -8.14 3.61 8.41
N SER A 2 -6.94 3.81 7.90
CA SER A 2 -6.20 2.71 7.29
C SER A 2 -5.36 1.98 8.33
N ILE A 3 -5.17 0.69 8.12
CA ILE A 3 -4.33 -0.14 8.97
C ILE A 3 -3.15 -0.63 8.12
N LEU A 4 -1.96 -0.21 8.49
CA LEU A 4 -0.74 -0.62 7.82
C LEU A 4 0.13 -1.35 8.82
N THR A 5 0.35 -2.64 8.61
CA THR A 5 1.15 -3.47 9.50
C THR A 5 2.44 -3.88 8.80
N SER A 6 3.57 -3.52 9.37
CA SER A 6 4.88 -3.85 8.82
C SER A 6 5.03 -3.42 7.35
N CYS A 7 4.44 -2.28 6.99
CA CYS A 7 4.50 -1.78 5.63
C CYS A 7 5.60 -0.74 5.47
N LEU A 8 6.18 -0.70 4.29
CA LEU A 8 7.11 0.35 3.90
C LEU A 8 6.40 1.22 2.87
N VAL A 9 6.21 2.48 3.20
CA VAL A 9 5.56 3.42 2.27
C VAL A 9 6.60 4.37 1.75
N GLY A 10 6.74 4.41 0.44
CA GLY A 10 7.72 5.26 -0.21
C GLY A 10 7.37 6.74 -0.10
N GLU A 11 8.37 7.57 -0.33
CA GLU A 11 8.21 9.01 -0.24
C GLU A 11 7.22 9.49 -1.30
N GLY A 12 6.29 10.35 -0.89
CA GLY A 12 5.29 10.90 -1.80
C GLY A 12 4.16 9.95 -2.15
N ALA A 13 4.14 8.77 -1.57
CA ALA A 13 3.04 7.84 -1.81
C ALA A 13 1.81 8.24 -1.01
N ASN A 14 0.65 8.00 -1.58
CA ASN A 14 -0.63 8.29 -0.94
C ASN A 14 -1.40 7.00 -0.73
N VAL A 15 -1.84 6.79 0.49
CA VAL A 15 -2.67 5.62 0.82
C VAL A 15 -4.07 6.11 1.12
N GLY A 16 -5.05 5.56 0.42
CA GLY A 16 -6.45 5.92 0.63
C GLY A 16 -6.95 5.49 2.00
N THR A 17 -8.17 5.87 2.33
CA THR A 17 -8.77 5.49 3.61
C THR A 17 -9.27 4.05 3.57
N ASN A 18 -9.40 3.45 4.74
CA ASN A 18 -9.92 2.08 4.90
C ASN A 18 -9.08 1.03 4.16
N CYS A 19 -7.79 1.27 4.02
CA CYS A 19 -6.88 0.29 3.45
C CYS A 19 -6.34 -0.63 4.55
N HIS A 20 -6.19 -1.91 4.24
CA HIS A 20 -5.59 -2.89 5.14
C HIS A 20 -4.41 -3.53 4.42
N LEU A 21 -3.22 -3.07 4.75
CA LEU A 21 -2.00 -3.55 4.10
C LEU A 21 -1.12 -4.22 5.16
N THR A 22 -0.72 -5.45 4.90
CA THR A 22 0.16 -6.21 5.79
C THR A 22 1.41 -6.63 5.03
N GLU A 23 2.58 -6.21 5.52
CA GLU A 23 3.86 -6.53 4.89
C GLU A 23 3.92 -6.14 3.41
N VAL A 24 3.36 -4.98 3.09
CA VAL A 24 3.32 -4.46 1.72
C VAL A 24 4.32 -3.33 1.58
N VAL A 25 5.06 -3.34 0.48
CA VAL A 25 5.97 -2.24 0.15
C VAL A 25 5.27 -1.35 -0.88
N VAL A 26 5.03 -0.11 -0.50
CA VAL A 26 4.42 0.87 -1.41
C VAL A 26 5.53 1.70 -2.05
N ASP A 27 5.59 1.67 -3.36
CA ASP A 27 6.61 2.41 -4.09
C ASP A 27 6.40 3.91 -3.93
N HIS A 28 7.48 4.67 -4.04
CA HIS A 28 7.38 6.12 -3.93
C HIS A 28 6.51 6.67 -5.08
N GLY A 29 5.74 7.71 -4.77
CA GLY A 29 4.87 8.35 -5.74
C GLY A 29 3.66 7.54 -6.16
N SER A 30 3.39 6.42 -5.51
CA SER A 30 2.25 5.57 -5.83
C SER A 30 1.00 5.99 -5.06
N ASP A 31 -0.17 5.70 -5.63
CA ASP A 31 -1.44 5.94 -4.97
C ASP A 31 -2.14 4.60 -4.71
N VAL A 32 -2.46 4.36 -3.46
CA VAL A 32 -3.24 3.18 -3.07
C VAL A 32 -4.70 3.59 -2.95
N PRO A 33 -5.60 3.01 -3.75
CA PRO A 33 -7.01 3.41 -3.70
C PRO A 33 -7.67 3.08 -2.38
N VAL A 34 -8.74 3.79 -2.10
CA VAL A 34 -9.57 3.55 -0.91
C VAL A 34 -10.04 2.11 -0.86
N GLY A 35 -9.96 1.50 0.31
CA GLY A 35 -10.48 0.16 0.53
C GLY A 35 -9.60 -0.97 0.02
N THR A 36 -8.34 -0.68 -0.30
CA THR A 36 -7.42 -1.72 -0.76
C THR A 36 -7.04 -2.65 0.39
N ILE A 37 -7.14 -3.94 0.15
CA ILE A 37 -6.74 -4.96 1.12
C ILE A 37 -5.69 -5.84 0.46
N GLN A 38 -4.49 -5.90 1.04
CA GLN A 38 -3.41 -6.70 0.48
C GLN A 38 -2.54 -7.24 1.60
N GLN A 39 -2.12 -8.48 1.43
CA GLN A 39 -1.21 -9.14 2.36
C GLN A 39 0.05 -9.54 1.61
N GLY A 40 1.16 -8.92 1.96
CA GLY A 40 2.44 -9.20 1.35
C GLY A 40 2.57 -8.60 -0.05
N GLY A 41 3.78 -8.61 -0.57
CA GLY A 41 4.05 -8.09 -1.90
C GLY A 41 4.33 -6.61 -1.93
N GLN A 42 3.98 -5.98 -3.04
CA GLN A 42 4.27 -4.56 -3.21
C GLN A 42 3.13 -3.86 -3.94
N TRP A 43 3.13 -2.54 -3.83
CA TRP A 43 2.19 -1.70 -4.54
C TRP A 43 2.98 -0.64 -5.33
N PRO A 44 2.73 -0.45 -6.62
CA PRO A 44 1.75 -1.22 -7.40
C PRO A 44 2.18 -2.68 -7.58
N PRO A 45 1.22 -3.61 -7.76
CA PRO A 45 1.55 -5.01 -7.95
C PRO A 45 2.41 -5.21 -9.19
N LEU A 46 3.36 -6.13 -9.10
CA LEU A 46 4.13 -6.49 -10.27
C LEU A 46 3.28 -7.35 -11.19
N THR A 47 3.12 -6.88 -12.41
CA THR A 47 2.46 -7.67 -13.44
C THR A 47 3.42 -7.84 -14.61
N ASP A 48 3.51 -9.01 -15.07
CA ASP A 48 4.32 -9.29 -16.25
C ASP A 48 3.54 -9.05 -17.53
#